data_5501e25d260d028168ab32f7f9811049
#
_entry.id   5501e25d260d028168ab32f7f9811049
#
_cell.length_a   1.000
_cell.length_b   1.000
_cell.length_c   1.000
_cell.angle_alpha   90.00
_cell.angle_beta   90.00
_cell.angle_gamma   90.00
#
_symmetry.space_group_name_H-M   'P 1'
#
loop_
_entity.id
_entity.type
_entity.pdbx_description
1 polymer ?
#
loop_
_entity_poly.entity_id
_entity_poly.type
_entity_poly.pdbx_seq_one_letter_code
_entity_poly.pdbx_strand_id
1 'polypeptide(L)'
;MAILSNTEFGILRLTISRAQKRNSINAEMFDTMTEALSRAASDDAVRVVLLQGGEQIFSAGADLEEMRSQPEVLDRAMTNFFAALRAFPKPVVAQVTGPCVGDALSM
;
A
#
# COMPACT_ATOMS: atom_id res chain seq x y z
N MET A 1 10.83 -0.34 8.93
CA MET A 1 10.26 -0.56 7.60
C MET A 1 9.11 0.39 7.36
N ALA A 2 8.98 0.85 6.11
CA ALA A 2 7.93 1.82 5.76
C ALA A 2 6.55 1.16 5.59
N ILE A 3 6.50 -0.13 5.32
CA ILE A 3 5.26 -0.91 5.29
C ILE A 3 5.33 -1.94 6.41
N LEU A 4 4.39 -1.84 7.32
CA LEU A 4 4.26 -2.79 8.42
C LEU A 4 3.14 -3.77 8.10
N SER A 5 3.35 -5.04 8.36
CA SER A 5 2.32 -6.06 8.10
C SER A 5 2.07 -6.90 9.34
N ASN A 6 0.80 -7.24 9.56
CA ASN A 6 0.38 -8.06 10.69
C ASN A 6 -0.89 -8.80 10.29
N THR A 7 -0.91 -10.11 10.55
CA THR A 7 -2.11 -10.93 10.30
C THR A 7 -2.67 -11.43 11.61
N GLU A 8 -3.94 -11.11 11.86
CA GLU A 8 -4.62 -11.50 13.10
C GLU A 8 -6.12 -11.61 12.82
N PHE A 9 -6.72 -12.68 13.30
CA PHE A 9 -8.18 -12.90 13.16
C PHE A 9 -8.67 -12.84 11.71
N GLY A 10 -7.86 -13.34 10.77
CA GLY A 10 -8.23 -13.34 9.36
C GLY A 10 -8.00 -12.02 8.65
N ILE A 11 -7.44 -11.02 9.33
CA ILE A 11 -7.19 -9.69 8.76
C ILE A 11 -5.69 -9.49 8.56
N LEU A 12 -5.29 -9.25 7.33
CA LEU A 12 -3.93 -8.80 7.04
C LEU A 12 -3.94 -7.27 7.05
N ARG A 13 -3.26 -6.68 8.02
CA ARG A 13 -3.11 -5.23 8.11
C ARG A 13 -1.82 -4.82 7.44
N LEU A 14 -1.93 -3.95 6.46
CA LEU A 14 -0.79 -3.33 5.81
C LEU A 14 -0.81 -1.86 6.20
N THR A 15 0.19 -1.43 6.95
CA THR A 15 0.25 -0.07 7.47
C THR A 15 1.35 0.72 6.78
N ILE A 16 0.98 1.86 6.20
CA ILE A 16 1.93 2.80 5.62
C ILE A 16 2.50 3.62 6.77
N SER A 17 3.80 3.49 7.01
CA SER A 17 4.47 4.15 8.13
C SER A 17 5.71 4.90 7.64
N ARG A 18 5.50 6.11 7.13
CA ARG A 18 6.56 6.96 6.59
C ARG A 18 6.24 8.41 6.92
N ALA A 19 6.04 8.70 8.21
CA ALA A 19 5.56 10.00 8.68
C ALA A 19 6.46 11.16 8.24
N GLN A 20 7.78 10.96 8.22
CA GLN A 20 8.74 11.98 7.81
C GLN A 20 8.59 12.41 6.35
N LYS A 21 7.85 11.64 5.56
CA LYS A 21 7.55 11.94 4.15
C LYS A 21 6.04 12.00 3.92
N ARG A 22 5.26 12.30 4.96
CA ARG A 22 3.81 12.40 4.93
C ARG A 22 3.14 11.12 4.37
N ASN A 23 3.75 9.98 4.67
CA ASN A 23 3.32 8.67 4.18
C ASN A 23 3.27 8.58 2.65
N SER A 24 4.15 9.33 1.95
CA SER A 24 4.29 9.12 0.51
C SER A 24 4.87 7.73 0.24
N ILE A 25 4.50 7.15 -0.90
CA ILE A 25 4.80 5.76 -1.23
C ILE A 25 5.84 5.71 -2.35
N ASN A 26 6.98 5.09 -2.07
CA ASN A 26 8.02 4.87 -3.07
C ASN A 26 7.89 3.48 -3.70
N ALA A 27 8.74 3.18 -4.69
CA ALA A 27 8.70 1.91 -5.41
C ALA A 27 8.88 0.71 -4.49
N GLU A 28 9.82 0.79 -3.55
CA GLU A 28 10.05 -0.30 -2.60
C GLU A 28 8.81 -0.61 -1.77
N MET A 29 8.10 0.42 -1.36
CA MET A 29 6.87 0.26 -0.58
C MET A 29 5.76 -0.37 -1.43
N PHE A 30 5.60 0.07 -2.68
CA PHE A 30 4.65 -0.55 -3.59
C PHE A 30 4.99 -2.02 -3.82
N ASP A 31 6.27 -2.35 -4.02
CA ASP A 31 6.71 -3.73 -4.22
C ASP A 31 6.43 -4.59 -2.99
N THR A 32 6.67 -4.05 -1.80
CA THR A 32 6.39 -4.75 -0.55
C THR A 32 4.91 -5.09 -0.41
N MET A 33 4.05 -4.12 -0.73
CA MET A 33 2.61 -4.34 -0.68
C MET A 33 2.15 -5.33 -1.75
N THR A 34 2.72 -5.25 -2.94
CA THR A 34 2.42 -6.19 -4.03
C THR A 34 2.74 -7.61 -3.62
N GLU A 35 3.91 -7.82 -3.03
CA GLU A 35 4.32 -9.13 -2.55
C GLU A 35 3.40 -9.64 -1.44
N ALA A 36 3.01 -8.76 -0.53
CA ALA A 36 2.09 -9.13 0.55
C ALA A 36 0.73 -9.57 0.01
N LEU A 37 0.20 -8.85 -0.99
CA LEU A 37 -1.06 -9.23 -1.64
C LEU A 37 -0.93 -10.57 -2.35
N SER A 38 0.18 -10.80 -3.04
CA SER A 38 0.41 -12.04 -3.75
C SER A 38 0.40 -13.24 -2.81
N ARG A 39 1.05 -13.11 -1.66
CA ARG A 39 1.05 -14.18 -0.66
C ARG A 39 -0.31 -14.37 -0.01
N ALA A 40 -0.99 -13.28 0.29
CA ALA A 40 -2.30 -13.32 0.94
C ALA A 40 -3.38 -13.94 0.06
N ALA A 41 -3.23 -13.81 -1.27
CA ALA A 41 -4.21 -14.35 -2.21
C ALA A 41 -4.40 -15.86 -2.05
N SER A 42 -3.33 -16.58 -1.70
CA SER A 42 -3.37 -18.03 -1.52
C SER A 42 -3.26 -18.48 -0.06
N ASP A 43 -3.29 -17.54 0.88
CA ASP A 43 -3.17 -17.85 2.30
C ASP A 43 -4.57 -17.96 2.94
N ASP A 44 -4.95 -19.16 3.33
CA ASP A 44 -6.26 -19.43 3.92
C ASP A 44 -6.48 -18.70 5.25
N ALA A 45 -5.40 -18.29 5.92
CA ALA A 45 -5.51 -17.54 7.16
C ALA A 45 -5.93 -16.09 6.94
N VAL A 46 -5.85 -15.60 5.71
CA VAL A 46 -6.23 -14.23 5.36
C VAL A 46 -7.59 -14.23 4.67
N ARG A 47 -8.56 -13.50 5.24
CA ARG A 47 -9.89 -13.35 4.67
C ARG A 47 -10.10 -11.96 4.07
N VAL A 48 -9.41 -10.96 4.63
CA VAL A 48 -9.55 -9.57 4.20
C VAL A 48 -8.21 -8.86 4.40
N VAL A 49 -7.94 -7.89 3.53
CA VAL A 49 -6.77 -7.01 3.67
C VAL A 49 -7.25 -5.63 4.08
N LEU A 50 -6.64 -5.08 5.11
CA LEU A 50 -6.91 -3.73 5.58
C LEU A 50 -5.67 -2.87 5.33
N LEU A 51 -5.84 -1.84 4.50
CA LEU A 51 -4.79 -0.85 4.26
C LEU A 51 -5.03 0.32 5.21
N GLN A 52 -4.01 0.73 5.94
CA GLN A 52 -4.14 1.86 6.84
C GLN A 52 -2.88 2.72 6.81
N GLY A 53 -3.03 3.99 7.12
CA GLY A 53 -1.94 4.95 7.16
C GLY A 53 -1.68 5.42 8.58
N GLY A 54 -1.07 6.62 8.71
CA GLY A 54 -0.82 7.23 10.00
C GLY A 54 -2.08 7.83 10.62
N GLU A 55 -1.97 8.28 11.85
CA GLU A 55 -3.09 8.87 12.58
C GLU A 55 -3.58 10.19 11.98
N GLN A 56 -2.68 10.98 11.40
CA GLN A 56 -3.01 12.31 10.89
C GLN A 56 -3.13 12.36 9.37
N ILE A 57 -2.58 11.38 8.67
CA ILE A 57 -2.63 11.33 7.21
C ILE A 57 -2.57 9.88 6.74
N PHE A 58 -3.45 9.51 5.83
CA PHE A 58 -3.39 8.18 5.23
C PHE A 58 -2.15 8.07 4.34
N SER A 59 -2.07 8.89 3.30
CA SER A 59 -0.91 8.95 2.41
C SER A 59 -0.94 10.23 1.58
N ALA A 60 0.24 10.78 1.30
CA ALA A 60 0.39 11.89 0.37
C ALA A 60 0.49 11.43 -1.10
N GLY A 61 0.34 10.12 -1.35
CA GLY A 61 0.43 9.55 -2.70
C GLY A 61 1.85 9.11 -3.04
N ALA A 62 2.15 9.02 -4.33
CA ALA A 62 3.46 8.57 -4.79
C ALA A 62 4.57 9.58 -4.41
N ASP A 63 5.76 9.06 -4.16
CA ASP A 63 6.91 9.86 -3.77
C ASP A 63 7.35 10.77 -4.92
N LEU A 64 7.24 12.09 -4.71
CA LEU A 64 7.55 13.08 -5.75
C LEU A 64 9.04 13.09 -6.12
N GLU A 65 9.92 12.85 -5.15
CA GLU A 65 11.35 12.83 -5.40
C GLU A 65 11.72 11.66 -6.30
N GLU A 66 11.17 10.48 -6.02
CA GLU A 66 11.40 9.30 -6.85
C GLU A 66 10.76 9.46 -8.22
N MET A 67 9.61 10.14 -8.28
CA MET A 67 8.94 10.44 -9.54
C MET A 67 9.82 11.28 -10.47
N ARG A 68 10.65 12.15 -9.90
CA ARG A 68 11.59 12.98 -10.67
C ARG A 68 12.86 12.22 -11.03
N SER A 69 13.41 11.46 -10.09
CA SER A 69 14.74 10.84 -10.26
C SER A 69 14.67 9.46 -10.91
N GLN A 70 13.63 8.70 -10.63
CA GLN A 70 13.47 7.33 -11.14
C GLN A 70 12.02 7.05 -11.54
N PRO A 71 11.49 7.80 -12.51
CA PRO A 71 10.07 7.68 -12.86
C PRO A 71 9.70 6.29 -13.39
N GLU A 72 10.58 5.62 -14.10
CA GLU A 72 10.30 4.30 -14.66
C GLU A 72 10.22 3.22 -13.58
N VAL A 73 11.07 3.32 -12.56
CA VAL A 73 11.07 2.38 -11.43
C VAL A 73 9.77 2.53 -10.65
N LEU A 74 9.40 3.76 -10.35
CA LEU A 74 8.17 4.04 -9.60
C LEU A 74 6.94 3.61 -10.40
N ASP A 75 6.89 3.95 -11.68
CA ASP A 75 5.75 3.62 -12.54
C ASP A 75 5.53 2.11 -12.61
N ARG A 76 6.61 1.34 -12.76
CA ARG A 76 6.51 -0.13 -12.80
C ARG A 76 5.96 -0.69 -11.49
N ALA A 77 6.47 -0.20 -10.38
CA ALA A 77 6.03 -0.66 -9.07
C ALA A 77 4.56 -0.34 -8.82
N MET A 78 4.13 0.86 -9.20
CA MET A 78 2.72 1.27 -9.10
C MET A 78 1.83 0.41 -9.99
N THR A 79 2.25 0.17 -11.23
CA THR A 79 1.49 -0.65 -12.18
C THR A 79 1.30 -2.05 -11.63
N ASN A 80 2.37 -2.65 -11.10
CA ASN A 80 2.31 -3.98 -10.51
C ASN A 80 1.38 -4.02 -9.30
N PHE A 81 1.44 -3.00 -8.47
CA PHE A 81 0.60 -2.93 -7.28
C PHE A 81 -0.88 -2.85 -7.64
N PHE A 82 -1.24 -1.95 -8.56
CA PHE A 82 -2.64 -1.81 -8.95
C PHE A 82 -3.16 -3.05 -9.69
N ALA A 83 -2.28 -3.72 -10.46
CA ALA A 83 -2.66 -4.99 -11.07
C ALA A 83 -2.93 -6.05 -10.00
N ALA A 84 -2.11 -6.10 -8.95
CA ALA A 84 -2.30 -7.05 -7.85
C ALA A 84 -3.61 -6.76 -7.10
N LEU A 85 -3.95 -5.49 -6.89
CA LEU A 85 -5.21 -5.11 -6.26
C LEU A 85 -6.40 -5.57 -7.08
N ARG A 86 -6.37 -5.34 -8.39
CA ARG A 86 -7.47 -5.74 -9.27
C ARG A 86 -7.66 -7.24 -9.33
N ALA A 87 -6.58 -7.99 -9.26
CA ALA A 87 -6.62 -9.45 -9.33
C ALA A 87 -6.86 -10.11 -7.98
N PHE A 88 -6.80 -9.36 -6.90
CA PHE A 88 -6.91 -9.92 -5.55
C PHE A 88 -8.30 -10.51 -5.32
N PRO A 89 -8.39 -11.80 -4.93
CA PRO A 89 -9.68 -12.50 -4.86
C PRO A 89 -10.47 -12.25 -3.57
N LYS A 90 -9.94 -11.46 -2.65
CA LYS A 90 -10.56 -11.21 -1.34
C LYS A 90 -10.81 -9.72 -1.16
N PRO A 91 -11.69 -9.31 -0.22
CA PRO A 91 -11.93 -7.88 0.00
C PRO A 91 -10.68 -7.13 0.47
N VAL A 92 -10.52 -5.91 -0.04
CA VAL A 92 -9.49 -4.97 0.40
C VAL A 92 -10.21 -3.72 0.88
N VAL A 93 -9.96 -3.34 2.12
CA VAL A 93 -10.58 -2.17 2.75
C VAL A 93 -9.49 -1.16 3.09
N ALA A 94 -9.71 0.10 2.75
CA ALA A 94 -8.80 1.17 3.13
C ALA A 94 -9.40 1.97 4.29
N GLN A 95 -8.67 2.05 5.39
CA GLN A 95 -9.05 2.87 6.52
C GLN A 95 -8.38 4.24 6.37
N VAL A 96 -9.15 5.22 5.94
CA VAL A 96 -8.64 6.57 5.68
C VAL A 96 -8.92 7.45 6.90
N THR A 97 -7.83 7.89 7.57
CA THR A 97 -7.91 8.78 8.72
C THR A 97 -7.08 10.00 8.41
N GLY A 98 -7.71 11.07 7.97
CA GLY A 98 -7.02 12.29 7.58
C GLY A 98 -6.85 12.40 6.07
N PRO A 99 -6.03 13.36 5.61
CA PRO A 99 -5.88 13.62 4.17
C PRO A 99 -5.38 12.41 3.38
N CYS A 100 -5.91 12.28 2.17
CA CYS A 100 -5.53 11.25 1.22
C CYS A 100 -5.42 11.95 -0.14
N VAL A 101 -4.21 11.98 -0.70
CA VAL A 101 -3.90 12.80 -1.87
C VAL A 101 -3.31 11.97 -3.00
N GLY A 102 -3.61 12.37 -4.23
CA GLY A 102 -3.03 11.75 -5.43
C GLY A 102 -3.40 10.29 -5.59
N ASP A 103 -2.42 9.47 -5.87
CA ASP A 103 -2.64 8.04 -6.16
C ASP A 103 -3.21 7.27 -4.99
N ALA A 104 -3.07 7.78 -3.78
CA ALA A 104 -3.65 7.13 -2.60
C ALA A 104 -5.18 7.06 -2.68
N LEU A 105 -5.81 7.98 -3.42
CA LEU A 105 -7.26 7.96 -3.63
C LEU A 105 -7.71 6.81 -4.52
N SER A 106 -6.80 6.24 -5.30
CA SER A 106 -7.11 5.14 -6.21
C SER A 106 -7.17 3.78 -5.50
N MET A 107 -6.66 3.74 -4.31
CA MET A 107 -6.67 2.51 -3.51
C MET A 107 -8.00 2.35 -2.79
#